data_5869fab4bffc5190593e04ac394d4032
#
_entry.id   5869fab4bffc5190593e04ac394d4032
#
_cell.length_a   1.000
_cell.length_b   1.000
_cell.length_c   1.000
_cell.angle_alpha   90.00
_cell.angle_beta   90.00
_cell.angle_gamma   90.00
#
_symmetry.space_group_name_H-M   'P 1'
#
loop_
_entity.id
_entity.type
_entity.pdbx_description
1 polymer ?
#
loop_
_entity_poly.entity_id
_entity_poly.type
_entity_poly.pdbx_seq_one_letter_code
_entity_poly.pdbx_strand_id
1 'polypeptide(L)'
;MKLIEELFDLRGKVAAITGGARGIGAETARTLAAAGATVAILDVLSQEAEALVAEIRAQGGEAVYWWLDVTREADVARVFGEIASRFGRLDVLVNNAGIDGPNRPTHELTLEQWQRVQDVNVNGVFLCTRAAIPHLEAAGGGSVVNLSSMYGIVGGPDVPAYHASKAAVRMMAKVDAMLYAAKNIRANSVHPGYIRTPMLEEAFRHMGQDPDAAFDYMQTHVPLGKIGSPRDIAAGILYLVSPAGRYVTGAELVIDGGYTAR
;
A
#
# COMPACT_ATOMS: atom_id res chain seq x y z
N MET A 1 -5.90 -13.97 25.37
CA MET A 1 -5.88 -14.45 23.97
C MET A 1 -7.14 -13.99 23.25
N LYS A 2 -8.34 -14.33 23.67
CA LYS A 2 -9.61 -13.98 22.98
C LYS A 2 -9.76 -12.49 22.59
N LEU A 3 -9.42 -11.54 23.47
CA LEU A 3 -9.50 -10.10 23.18
C LEU A 3 -8.56 -9.68 22.04
N ILE A 4 -7.34 -10.19 21.99
CA ILE A 4 -6.37 -9.87 20.93
C ILE A 4 -6.85 -10.44 19.60
N GLU A 5 -7.40 -11.66 19.60
CA GLU A 5 -7.98 -12.28 18.41
C GLU A 5 -9.15 -11.42 17.88
N GLU A 6 -10.04 -10.95 18.75
CA GLU A 6 -11.18 -10.10 18.38
C GLU A 6 -10.72 -8.73 17.79
N LEU A 7 -9.63 -8.14 18.34
CA LEU A 7 -9.13 -6.84 17.88
C LEU A 7 -8.54 -6.87 16.46
N PHE A 8 -8.01 -8.00 16.03
CA PHE A 8 -7.36 -8.15 14.73
C PHE A 8 -8.10 -9.11 13.78
N ASP A 9 -9.33 -9.50 14.12
CA ASP A 9 -10.15 -10.41 13.32
C ASP A 9 -10.67 -9.73 12.05
N LEU A 10 -10.37 -10.34 10.91
CA LEU A 10 -10.85 -9.94 9.59
C LEU A 10 -11.73 -11.01 8.92
N ARG A 11 -12.22 -12.01 9.66
CA ARG A 11 -13.09 -13.06 9.11
C ARG A 11 -14.36 -12.44 8.51
N GLY A 12 -14.71 -12.89 7.30
CA GLY A 12 -15.83 -12.38 6.54
C GLY A 12 -15.61 -11.00 5.92
N LYS A 13 -14.37 -10.49 5.93
CA LYS A 13 -13.97 -9.24 5.27
C LYS A 13 -13.27 -9.52 3.96
N VAL A 14 -13.46 -8.62 2.99
CA VAL A 14 -12.80 -8.66 1.69
C VAL A 14 -11.85 -7.48 1.58
N ALA A 15 -10.57 -7.76 1.32
CA ALA A 15 -9.53 -6.76 1.18
C ALA A 15 -8.94 -6.74 -0.24
N ALA A 16 -8.97 -5.60 -0.90
CA ALA A 16 -8.30 -5.37 -2.19
C ALA A 16 -6.95 -4.67 -1.96
N ILE A 17 -5.87 -5.21 -2.54
CA ILE A 17 -4.50 -4.72 -2.38
C ILE A 17 -3.91 -4.47 -3.77
N THR A 18 -3.63 -3.22 -4.12
CA THR A 18 -2.95 -2.87 -5.37
C THR A 18 -1.44 -3.01 -5.22
N GLY A 19 -0.74 -3.44 -6.30
CA GLY A 19 0.69 -3.78 -6.19
C GLY A 19 0.92 -4.93 -5.21
N GLY A 20 -0.02 -5.89 -5.17
CA GLY A 20 -0.09 -6.94 -4.15
C GLY A 20 0.80 -8.14 -4.39
N ALA A 21 1.51 -8.23 -5.53
CA ALA A 21 2.24 -9.44 -5.91
C ALA A 21 3.59 -9.60 -5.20
N ARG A 22 4.22 -8.50 -4.76
CA ARG A 22 5.54 -8.55 -4.11
C ARG A 22 5.75 -7.46 -3.07
N GLY A 23 6.85 -7.54 -2.31
CA GLY A 23 7.25 -6.54 -1.31
C GLY A 23 6.21 -6.32 -0.22
N ILE A 24 5.92 -5.04 0.08
CA ILE A 24 4.96 -4.65 1.12
C ILE A 24 3.56 -5.17 0.80
N GLY A 25 3.13 -5.08 -0.47
CA GLY A 25 1.82 -5.55 -0.90
C GLY A 25 1.62 -7.06 -0.66
N ALA A 26 2.60 -7.88 -1.03
CA ALA A 26 2.54 -9.32 -0.82
C ALA A 26 2.52 -9.70 0.67
N GLU A 27 3.34 -9.04 1.49
CA GLU A 27 3.34 -9.30 2.94
C GLU A 27 2.04 -8.82 3.60
N THR A 28 1.46 -7.71 3.10
CA THR A 28 0.13 -7.27 3.50
C THR A 28 -0.92 -8.32 3.15
N ALA A 29 -0.87 -8.89 1.94
CA ALA A 29 -1.79 -9.95 1.53
C ALA A 29 -1.71 -11.18 2.45
N ARG A 30 -0.50 -11.65 2.77
CA ARG A 30 -0.29 -12.75 3.74
C ARG A 30 -0.86 -12.40 5.10
N THR A 31 -0.54 -11.22 5.60
CA THR A 31 -0.94 -10.77 6.94
C THR A 31 -2.46 -10.65 7.08
N LEU A 32 -3.14 -10.04 6.09
CA LEU A 32 -4.60 -9.90 6.13
C LEU A 32 -5.31 -11.25 5.93
N ALA A 33 -4.78 -12.12 5.08
CA ALA A 33 -5.30 -13.48 4.93
C ALA A 33 -5.14 -14.30 6.21
N ALA A 34 -4.01 -14.21 6.89
CA ALA A 34 -3.78 -14.87 8.19
C ALA A 34 -4.71 -14.32 9.29
N ALA A 35 -5.15 -13.06 9.18
CA ALA A 35 -6.18 -12.48 10.06
C ALA A 35 -7.61 -12.86 9.65
N GLY A 36 -7.80 -13.68 8.61
CA GLY A 36 -9.09 -14.25 8.17
C GLY A 36 -9.77 -13.50 7.02
N ALA A 37 -9.15 -12.48 6.42
CA ALA A 37 -9.71 -11.80 5.26
C ALA A 37 -9.64 -12.66 3.99
N THR A 38 -10.63 -12.52 3.12
CA THR A 38 -10.49 -12.88 1.70
C THR A 38 -9.72 -11.77 0.98
N VAL A 39 -8.60 -12.10 0.35
CA VAL A 39 -7.71 -11.09 -0.25
C VAL A 39 -7.79 -11.09 -1.77
N ALA A 40 -8.12 -9.94 -2.34
CA ALA A 40 -8.00 -9.65 -3.77
C ALA A 40 -6.63 -9.03 -4.04
N ILE A 41 -5.74 -9.78 -4.70
CA ILE A 41 -4.40 -9.34 -5.10
C ILE A 41 -4.52 -8.71 -6.48
N LEU A 42 -4.19 -7.41 -6.60
CA LEU A 42 -4.31 -6.63 -7.82
C LEU A 42 -2.91 -6.19 -8.26
N ASP A 43 -2.43 -6.71 -9.39
CA ASP A 43 -1.07 -6.43 -9.87
C ASP A 43 -0.94 -6.66 -11.38
N VAL A 44 0.08 -6.11 -12.00
CA VAL A 44 0.49 -6.40 -13.37
C VAL A 44 1.39 -7.64 -13.47
N LEU A 45 1.96 -8.11 -12.35
CA LEU A 45 2.89 -9.22 -12.24
C LEU A 45 2.14 -10.54 -12.01
N SER A 46 1.62 -11.12 -13.11
CA SER A 46 0.71 -12.28 -13.01
C SER A 46 1.36 -13.50 -12.36
N GLN A 47 2.59 -13.82 -12.72
CA GLN A 47 3.26 -15.02 -12.24
C GLN A 47 3.50 -14.96 -10.72
N GLU A 48 3.99 -13.84 -10.22
CA GLU A 48 4.24 -13.63 -8.79
C GLU A 48 2.93 -13.59 -8.00
N ALA A 49 1.89 -12.96 -8.56
CA ALA A 49 0.58 -12.89 -7.91
C ALA A 49 -0.08 -14.27 -7.80
N GLU A 50 -0.02 -15.09 -8.85
CA GLU A 50 -0.56 -16.47 -8.84
C GLU A 50 0.20 -17.37 -7.86
N ALA A 51 1.53 -17.25 -7.81
CA ALA A 51 2.35 -17.96 -6.83
C ALA A 51 1.97 -17.58 -5.39
N LEU A 52 1.76 -16.27 -5.12
CA LEU A 52 1.33 -15.80 -3.81
C LEU A 52 -0.08 -16.29 -3.45
N VAL A 53 -1.01 -16.32 -4.41
CA VAL A 53 -2.35 -16.91 -4.20
C VAL A 53 -2.23 -18.37 -3.80
N ALA A 54 -1.41 -19.16 -4.49
CA ALA A 54 -1.20 -20.57 -4.18
C ALA A 54 -0.59 -20.75 -2.77
N GLU A 55 0.39 -19.91 -2.41
CA GLU A 55 1.02 -19.91 -1.08
C GLU A 55 -0.01 -19.61 0.02
N ILE A 56 -0.80 -18.54 -0.10
CA ILE A 56 -1.81 -18.15 0.89
C ILE A 56 -2.85 -19.28 1.07
N ARG A 57 -3.31 -19.88 -0.02
CA ARG A 57 -4.27 -21.00 0.03
C ARG A 57 -3.68 -22.25 0.69
N ALA A 58 -2.43 -22.56 0.42
CA ALA A 58 -1.75 -23.68 1.07
C ALA A 58 -1.64 -23.51 2.60
N GLN A 59 -1.65 -22.27 3.08
CA GLN A 59 -1.66 -21.92 4.52
C GLN A 59 -3.08 -21.80 5.09
N GLY A 60 -4.12 -22.14 4.32
CA GLY A 60 -5.52 -22.11 4.76
C GLY A 60 -6.21 -20.75 4.66
N GLY A 61 -5.56 -19.74 4.06
CA GLY A 61 -6.14 -18.44 3.77
C GLY A 61 -6.92 -18.42 2.44
N GLU A 62 -7.64 -17.33 2.20
CA GLU A 62 -8.35 -17.11 0.94
C GLU A 62 -7.76 -15.95 0.17
N ALA A 63 -7.34 -16.19 -1.07
CA ALA A 63 -6.82 -15.16 -1.98
C ALA A 63 -7.23 -15.44 -3.42
N VAL A 64 -7.42 -14.36 -4.20
CA VAL A 64 -7.68 -14.39 -5.63
C VAL A 64 -6.89 -13.27 -6.29
N TYR A 65 -6.38 -13.54 -7.47
CA TYR A 65 -5.66 -12.57 -8.29
C TYR A 65 -6.53 -11.99 -9.38
N TRP A 66 -6.36 -10.69 -9.65
CA TRP A 66 -6.80 -9.98 -10.84
C TRP A 66 -5.63 -9.20 -11.44
N TRP A 67 -5.44 -9.33 -12.75
CA TRP A 67 -4.54 -8.43 -13.45
C TRP A 67 -5.12 -7.01 -13.44
N LEU A 68 -4.32 -6.06 -12.97
CA LEU A 68 -4.72 -4.66 -12.91
C LEU A 68 -3.53 -3.73 -13.10
N ASP A 69 -3.60 -2.88 -14.12
CA ASP A 69 -2.83 -1.66 -14.23
C ASP A 69 -3.67 -0.51 -13.65
N VAL A 70 -3.23 0.06 -12.53
CA VAL A 70 -3.96 1.10 -11.80
C VAL A 70 -4.10 2.41 -12.59
N THR A 71 -3.33 2.59 -13.66
CA THR A 71 -3.41 3.77 -14.56
C THR A 71 -4.56 3.67 -15.57
N ARG A 72 -5.17 2.50 -15.69
CA ARG A 72 -6.21 2.23 -16.70
C ARG A 72 -7.60 2.27 -16.06
N GLU A 73 -8.26 3.44 -16.15
CA GLU A 73 -9.55 3.70 -15.50
C GLU A 73 -10.60 2.61 -15.76
N ALA A 74 -10.75 2.17 -17.01
CA ALA A 74 -11.72 1.13 -17.37
C ALA A 74 -11.43 -0.22 -16.71
N ASP A 75 -10.15 -0.61 -16.60
CA ASP A 75 -9.75 -1.84 -15.92
C ASP A 75 -9.98 -1.74 -14.42
N VAL A 76 -9.69 -0.59 -13.81
CA VAL A 76 -9.97 -0.34 -12.38
C VAL A 76 -11.46 -0.51 -12.11
N ALA A 77 -12.33 0.18 -12.85
CA ALA A 77 -13.78 0.10 -12.66
C ALA A 77 -14.30 -1.35 -12.82
N ARG A 78 -13.83 -2.06 -13.85
CA ARG A 78 -14.19 -3.46 -14.10
C ARG A 78 -13.78 -4.36 -12.95
N VAL A 79 -12.51 -4.30 -12.53
CA VAL A 79 -11.95 -5.20 -11.51
C VAL A 79 -12.63 -5.01 -10.15
N PHE A 80 -12.86 -3.77 -9.72
CA PHE A 80 -13.57 -3.52 -8.46
C PHE A 80 -15.03 -4.00 -8.52
N GLY A 81 -15.70 -3.86 -9.66
CA GLY A 81 -17.04 -4.44 -9.91
C GLY A 81 -17.03 -5.96 -9.83
N GLU A 82 -16.03 -6.62 -10.43
CA GLU A 82 -15.89 -8.09 -10.39
C GLU A 82 -15.63 -8.59 -8.95
N ILE A 83 -14.78 -7.91 -8.18
CA ILE A 83 -14.53 -8.25 -6.77
C ILE A 83 -15.82 -8.16 -5.95
N ALA A 84 -16.54 -7.04 -6.07
CA ALA A 84 -17.78 -6.85 -5.34
C ALA A 84 -18.85 -7.86 -5.76
N SER A 85 -18.97 -8.17 -7.05
CA SER A 85 -19.89 -9.20 -7.55
C SER A 85 -19.54 -10.60 -7.05
N ARG A 86 -18.25 -10.95 -7.04
CA ARG A 86 -17.77 -12.28 -6.65
C ARG A 86 -17.95 -12.56 -5.15
N PHE A 87 -17.68 -11.58 -4.29
CA PHE A 87 -17.69 -11.76 -2.85
C PHE A 87 -18.89 -11.12 -2.16
N GLY A 88 -19.72 -10.36 -2.89
CA GLY A 88 -20.87 -9.65 -2.34
C GLY A 88 -20.54 -8.44 -1.50
N ARG A 89 -19.23 -8.10 -1.34
CA ARG A 89 -18.75 -7.00 -0.51
C ARG A 89 -17.31 -6.59 -0.83
N LEU A 90 -16.94 -5.39 -0.39
CA LEU A 90 -15.56 -4.93 -0.23
C LEU A 90 -15.48 -4.15 1.08
N ASP A 91 -14.50 -4.46 1.93
CA ASP A 91 -14.35 -3.85 3.25
C ASP A 91 -13.04 -3.05 3.41
N VAL A 92 -12.02 -3.44 2.66
CA VAL A 92 -10.68 -2.84 2.78
C VAL A 92 -10.11 -2.56 1.40
N LEU A 93 -9.56 -1.35 1.23
CA LEU A 93 -8.69 -0.99 0.11
C LEU A 93 -7.31 -0.63 0.64
N VAL A 94 -6.27 -1.28 0.13
CA VAL A 94 -4.88 -0.90 0.34
C VAL A 94 -4.29 -0.43 -0.98
N ASN A 95 -4.14 0.88 -1.13
CA ASN A 95 -3.46 1.51 -2.25
C ASN A 95 -1.95 1.44 -2.03
N ASN A 96 -1.34 0.35 -2.50
CA ASN A 96 0.10 0.10 -2.34
C ASN A 96 0.87 0.18 -3.67
N ALA A 97 0.22 0.01 -4.83
CA ALA A 97 0.89 0.15 -6.13
C ALA A 97 1.65 1.47 -6.24
N GLY A 98 2.89 1.41 -6.70
CA GLY A 98 3.72 2.59 -6.86
C GLY A 98 5.08 2.28 -7.50
N ILE A 99 5.70 3.32 -8.04
CA ILE A 99 7.05 3.33 -8.61
C ILE A 99 7.83 4.52 -8.06
N ASP A 100 9.15 4.40 -7.97
CA ASP A 100 10.05 5.45 -7.48
C ASP A 100 10.40 6.49 -8.56
N GLY A 101 10.47 6.07 -9.81
CA GLY A 101 10.88 6.93 -10.93
C GLY A 101 12.39 7.17 -11.01
N PRO A 102 12.85 8.02 -11.96
CA PRO A 102 14.27 8.27 -12.13
C PRO A 102 14.88 9.06 -10.97
N ASN A 103 16.05 8.62 -10.52
CA ASN A 103 16.88 9.37 -9.57
C ASN A 103 17.70 10.42 -10.31
N ARG A 104 17.13 11.60 -10.52
CA ARG A 104 17.73 12.75 -11.21
C ARG A 104 17.28 14.05 -10.59
N PRO A 105 18.09 15.13 -10.65
CA PRO A 105 17.67 16.47 -10.26
C PRO A 105 16.43 16.94 -11.04
N THR A 106 15.62 17.79 -10.43
CA THR A 106 14.34 18.25 -11.01
C THR A 106 14.48 18.83 -12.44
N HIS A 107 15.54 19.58 -12.70
CA HIS A 107 15.77 20.22 -14.01
C HIS A 107 16.20 19.26 -15.12
N GLU A 108 16.54 18.02 -14.78
CA GLU A 108 16.91 16.95 -15.71
C GLU A 108 15.76 15.96 -15.98
N LEU A 109 14.67 16.06 -15.23
CA LEU A 109 13.50 15.22 -15.46
C LEU A 109 12.72 15.70 -16.67
N THR A 110 12.33 14.76 -17.55
CA THR A 110 11.35 15.07 -18.58
C THR A 110 9.94 15.09 -17.97
N LEU A 111 9.03 15.84 -18.63
CA LEU A 111 7.62 15.86 -18.22
C LEU A 111 6.99 14.44 -18.26
N GLU A 112 7.37 13.62 -19.24
CA GLU A 112 6.92 12.24 -19.36
C GLU A 112 7.35 11.38 -18.17
N GLN A 113 8.62 11.48 -17.75
CA GLN A 113 9.14 10.78 -16.57
C GLN A 113 8.42 11.19 -15.30
N TRP A 114 8.17 12.49 -15.13
CA TRP A 114 7.38 13.04 -14.04
C TRP A 114 5.95 12.48 -14.07
N GLN A 115 5.25 12.60 -15.19
CA GLN A 115 3.87 12.16 -15.36
C GLN A 115 3.70 10.68 -15.09
N ARG A 116 4.61 9.82 -15.58
CA ARG A 116 4.55 8.38 -15.31
C ARG A 116 4.49 8.06 -13.82
N VAL A 117 5.27 8.77 -13.00
CA VAL A 117 5.22 8.59 -11.54
C VAL A 117 3.89 9.07 -10.96
N GLN A 118 3.39 10.24 -11.42
CA GLN A 118 2.10 10.75 -10.96
C GLN A 118 0.95 9.83 -11.38
N ASP A 119 0.98 9.29 -12.61
CA ASP A 119 -0.07 8.41 -13.12
C ASP A 119 -0.22 7.15 -12.29
N VAL A 120 0.90 6.51 -11.91
CA VAL A 120 0.84 5.31 -11.07
C VAL A 120 0.54 5.67 -9.62
N ASN A 121 1.32 6.59 -9.03
CA ASN A 121 1.32 6.80 -7.58
C ASN A 121 0.16 7.68 -7.08
N VAL A 122 -0.36 8.59 -7.92
CA VAL A 122 -1.42 9.54 -7.54
C VAL A 122 -2.73 9.22 -8.25
N ASN A 123 -2.70 9.21 -9.60
CA ASN A 123 -3.91 8.93 -10.38
C ASN A 123 -4.41 7.50 -10.13
N GLY A 124 -3.50 6.51 -10.00
CA GLY A 124 -3.85 5.14 -9.63
C GLY A 124 -4.55 5.06 -8.28
N VAL A 125 -4.04 5.76 -7.25
CA VAL A 125 -4.69 5.84 -5.93
C VAL A 125 -6.08 6.48 -6.04
N PHE A 126 -6.19 7.57 -6.77
CA PHE A 126 -7.48 8.24 -7.02
C PHE A 126 -8.48 7.30 -7.70
N LEU A 127 -8.08 6.64 -8.79
CA LEU A 127 -8.95 5.74 -9.55
C LEU A 127 -9.44 4.55 -8.70
N CYS A 128 -8.51 3.91 -7.98
CA CYS A 128 -8.85 2.77 -7.11
C CYS A 128 -9.75 3.19 -5.95
N THR A 129 -9.47 4.32 -5.30
CA THR A 129 -10.33 4.84 -4.21
C THR A 129 -11.71 5.18 -4.74
N ARG A 130 -11.82 5.90 -5.86
CA ARG A 130 -13.09 6.23 -6.50
C ARG A 130 -13.92 4.99 -6.83
N ALA A 131 -13.28 3.94 -7.34
CA ALA A 131 -13.97 2.69 -7.67
C ALA A 131 -14.38 1.90 -6.41
N ALA A 132 -13.58 1.94 -5.35
CA ALA A 132 -13.84 1.18 -4.12
C ALA A 132 -14.93 1.79 -3.24
N ILE A 133 -15.02 3.13 -3.14
CA ILE A 133 -15.92 3.83 -2.21
C ILE A 133 -17.38 3.36 -2.30
N PRO A 134 -18.02 3.22 -3.48
CA PRO A 134 -19.41 2.73 -3.53
C PRO A 134 -19.58 1.32 -2.95
N HIS A 135 -18.59 0.46 -3.11
CA HIS A 135 -18.64 -0.91 -2.59
C HIS A 135 -18.38 -0.97 -1.09
N LEU A 136 -17.46 -0.14 -0.56
CA LEU A 136 -17.26 0.04 0.87
C LEU A 136 -18.53 0.58 1.54
N GLU A 137 -19.20 1.55 0.93
CA GLU A 137 -20.45 2.10 1.42
C GLU A 137 -21.55 1.03 1.43
N ALA A 138 -21.71 0.25 0.37
CA ALA A 138 -22.67 -0.86 0.28
C ALA A 138 -22.39 -1.96 1.31
N ALA A 139 -21.14 -2.16 1.74
CA ALA A 139 -20.75 -3.09 2.80
C ALA A 139 -21.05 -2.55 4.23
N GLY A 140 -21.55 -1.31 4.35
CA GLY A 140 -21.84 -0.64 5.63
C GLY A 140 -20.65 0.12 6.23
N GLY A 141 -19.62 0.38 5.44
CA GLY A 141 -18.39 1.07 5.83
C GLY A 141 -17.15 0.25 5.54
N GLY A 142 -15.98 0.79 5.85
CA GLY A 142 -14.72 0.10 5.58
C GLY A 142 -13.47 0.90 5.93
N SER A 143 -12.33 0.48 5.39
CA SER A 143 -11.05 1.12 5.61
C SER A 143 -10.25 1.26 4.32
N VAL A 144 -9.78 2.47 4.05
CA VAL A 144 -8.82 2.79 2.99
C VAL A 144 -7.47 3.07 3.63
N VAL A 145 -6.41 2.45 3.12
CA VAL A 145 -5.03 2.72 3.52
C VAL A 145 -4.22 3.10 2.30
N ASN A 146 -3.65 4.29 2.33
CA ASN A 146 -2.78 4.78 1.26
C ASN A 146 -1.31 4.64 1.66
N LEU A 147 -0.51 3.90 0.87
CA LEU A 147 0.93 3.79 1.08
C LEU A 147 1.61 5.05 0.56
N SER A 148 1.89 5.97 1.50
CA SER A 148 2.77 7.11 1.28
C SER A 148 4.24 6.68 1.45
N SER A 149 5.06 7.47 2.10
CA SER A 149 6.47 7.25 2.40
C SER A 149 6.92 8.27 3.46
N MET A 150 8.04 8.03 4.13
CA MET A 150 8.77 9.09 4.82
C MET A 150 9.07 10.27 3.90
N TYR A 151 9.27 10.02 2.60
CA TYR A 151 9.46 11.04 1.56
C TYR A 151 8.19 11.82 1.19
N GLY A 152 7.03 11.45 1.71
CA GLY A 152 5.83 12.29 1.72
C GLY A 152 5.78 13.27 2.92
N ILE A 153 6.77 13.21 3.83
CA ILE A 153 6.87 14.03 5.05
C ILE A 153 8.10 14.93 5.00
N VAL A 154 9.25 14.36 4.62
CA VAL A 154 10.54 15.07 4.56
C VAL A 154 11.11 15.03 3.16
N GLY A 155 11.96 16.03 2.82
CA GLY A 155 12.70 16.05 1.57
C GLY A 155 13.92 15.13 1.62
N GLY A 156 14.33 14.65 0.44
CA GLY A 156 15.59 13.95 0.19
C GLY A 156 16.27 14.49 -1.06
N PRO A 157 17.53 14.14 -1.31
CA PRO A 157 18.29 14.64 -2.46
C PRO A 157 18.05 13.85 -3.75
N ASP A 158 17.03 13.02 -3.80
CA ASP A 158 16.75 12.05 -4.84
C ASP A 158 15.26 12.04 -5.27
N VAL A 159 14.92 11.35 -6.34
CA VAL A 159 13.57 11.00 -6.84
C VAL A 159 12.47 12.07 -6.62
N PRO A 160 12.61 13.31 -7.13
CA PRO A 160 11.70 14.42 -6.81
C PRO A 160 10.24 14.15 -7.21
N ALA A 161 9.96 13.42 -8.30
CA ALA A 161 8.62 13.04 -8.69
C ALA A 161 7.96 12.11 -7.66
N TYR A 162 8.72 11.21 -7.05
CA TYR A 162 8.25 10.32 -5.99
C TYR A 162 7.87 11.09 -4.72
N HIS A 163 8.73 12.00 -4.25
CA HIS A 163 8.43 12.85 -3.09
C HIS A 163 7.11 13.59 -3.27
N ALA A 164 6.93 14.26 -4.40
CA ALA A 164 5.70 14.97 -4.72
C ALA A 164 4.47 14.04 -4.72
N SER A 165 4.60 12.85 -5.33
CA SER A 165 3.53 11.87 -5.39
C SER A 165 3.13 11.35 -4.01
N LYS A 166 4.10 11.06 -3.14
CA LYS A 166 3.84 10.53 -1.80
C LYS A 166 3.29 11.59 -0.84
N ALA A 167 3.67 12.87 -1.02
CA ALA A 167 3.04 13.98 -0.34
C ALA A 167 1.56 14.16 -0.75
N ALA A 168 1.24 14.02 -2.04
CA ALA A 168 -0.14 14.06 -2.53
C ALA A 168 -0.98 12.92 -1.92
N VAL A 169 -0.48 11.68 -1.96
CA VAL A 169 -1.16 10.49 -1.43
C VAL A 169 -1.43 10.61 0.08
N ARG A 170 -0.48 11.18 0.83
CA ARG A 170 -0.65 11.53 2.24
C ARG A 170 -1.87 12.43 2.46
N MET A 171 -2.00 13.53 1.69
CA MET A 171 -3.10 14.47 1.83
C MET A 171 -4.43 13.89 1.34
N MET A 172 -4.42 13.05 0.28
CA MET A 172 -5.63 12.35 -0.19
C MET A 172 -6.29 11.55 0.92
N ALA A 173 -5.52 10.80 1.73
CA ALA A 173 -6.06 10.05 2.86
C ALA A 173 -6.79 10.94 3.89
N LYS A 174 -6.29 12.15 4.16
CA LYS A 174 -6.95 13.10 5.07
C LYS A 174 -8.25 13.64 4.49
N VAL A 175 -8.26 13.95 3.20
CA VAL A 175 -9.47 14.44 2.51
C VAL A 175 -10.53 13.34 2.49
N ASP A 176 -10.16 12.11 2.12
CA ASP A 176 -11.06 10.96 2.10
C ASP A 176 -11.63 10.65 3.50
N ALA A 177 -10.81 10.78 4.54
CA ALA A 177 -11.26 10.64 5.92
C ALA A 177 -12.40 11.62 6.27
N MET A 178 -12.31 12.87 5.82
CA MET A 178 -13.34 13.87 6.07
C MET A 178 -14.58 13.67 5.20
N LEU A 179 -14.39 13.28 3.94
CA LEU A 179 -15.50 13.09 2.99
C LEU A 179 -16.37 11.89 3.34
N TYR A 180 -15.78 10.80 3.84
CA TYR A 180 -16.47 9.52 3.95
C TYR A 180 -16.70 9.03 5.39
N ALA A 181 -16.31 9.80 6.41
CA ALA A 181 -16.53 9.46 7.82
C ALA A 181 -18.01 9.19 8.14
N ALA A 182 -18.92 10.01 7.62
CA ALA A 182 -20.37 9.84 7.82
C ALA A 182 -20.93 8.52 7.21
N LYS A 183 -20.17 7.90 6.30
CA LYS A 183 -20.47 6.60 5.68
C LYS A 183 -19.75 5.44 6.37
N ASN A 184 -19.20 5.67 7.57
CA ASN A 184 -18.43 4.71 8.34
C ASN A 184 -17.20 4.16 7.56
N ILE A 185 -16.61 4.98 6.67
CA ILE A 185 -15.38 4.67 5.95
C ILE A 185 -14.25 5.48 6.56
N ARG A 186 -13.21 4.79 6.98
CA ARG A 186 -11.98 5.40 7.51
C ARG A 186 -10.92 5.43 6.42
N ALA A 187 -10.12 6.49 6.38
CA ALA A 187 -9.00 6.59 5.46
C ALA A 187 -7.75 7.08 6.21
N ASN A 188 -6.63 6.38 6.04
CA ASN A 188 -5.36 6.68 6.70
C ASN A 188 -4.20 6.52 5.73
N SER A 189 -3.07 7.17 6.02
CA SER A 189 -1.83 6.95 5.29
C SER A 189 -0.79 6.24 6.14
N VAL A 190 -0.01 5.36 5.52
CA VAL A 190 1.16 4.71 6.12
C VAL A 190 2.41 5.27 5.47
N HIS A 191 3.42 5.57 6.27
CA HIS A 191 4.67 6.20 5.85
C HIS A 191 5.86 5.31 6.17
N PRO A 192 6.19 4.33 5.30
CA PRO A 192 7.37 3.51 5.47
C PRO A 192 8.65 4.33 5.38
N GLY A 193 9.64 3.97 6.19
CA GLY A 193 11.03 4.36 6.01
C GLY A 193 11.75 3.52 4.97
N TYR A 194 13.05 3.26 5.18
CA TYR A 194 13.80 2.31 4.36
C TYR A 194 13.36 0.88 4.68
N ILE A 195 12.69 0.25 3.71
CA ILE A 195 12.18 -1.12 3.82
C ILE A 195 12.86 -1.98 2.76
N ARG A 196 13.42 -3.12 3.17
CA ARG A 196 14.05 -4.06 2.24
C ARG A 196 12.97 -4.71 1.37
N THR A 197 12.87 -4.25 0.13
CA THR A 197 11.90 -4.71 -0.87
C THR A 197 12.58 -5.01 -2.20
N PRO A 198 12.00 -5.89 -3.03
CA PRO A 198 12.51 -6.12 -4.39
C PRO A 198 12.64 -4.84 -5.22
N MET A 199 11.71 -3.91 -5.09
CA MET A 199 11.75 -2.61 -5.77
C MET A 199 13.04 -1.84 -5.44
N LEU A 200 13.38 -1.72 -4.17
CA LEU A 200 14.56 -0.97 -3.73
C LEU A 200 15.87 -1.71 -4.08
N GLU A 201 15.87 -3.05 -3.98
CA GLU A 201 17.01 -3.86 -4.44
C GLU A 201 17.25 -3.72 -5.95
N GLU A 202 16.19 -3.75 -6.75
CA GLU A 202 16.27 -3.53 -8.20
C GLU A 202 16.76 -2.12 -8.54
N ALA A 203 16.30 -1.10 -7.81
CA ALA A 203 16.76 0.28 -7.97
C ALA A 203 18.28 0.39 -7.74
N PHE A 204 18.82 -0.25 -6.68
CA PHE A 204 20.27 -0.27 -6.43
C PHE A 204 21.05 -0.98 -7.54
N ARG A 205 20.56 -2.14 -7.99
CA ARG A 205 21.22 -2.86 -9.11
C ARG A 205 21.24 -2.02 -10.38
N HIS A 206 20.15 -1.31 -10.70
CA HIS A 206 20.10 -0.40 -11.86
C HIS A 206 21.07 0.78 -11.73
N MET A 207 21.38 1.22 -10.52
CA MET A 207 22.40 2.24 -10.24
C MET A 207 23.83 1.67 -10.20
N GLY A 208 24.01 0.37 -10.45
CA GLY A 208 25.32 -0.30 -10.37
C GLY A 208 25.83 -0.49 -8.93
N GLN A 209 24.95 -0.42 -7.95
CA GLN A 209 25.28 -0.60 -6.54
C GLN A 209 24.97 -2.02 -6.07
N ASP A 210 25.76 -2.53 -5.14
CA ASP A 210 25.43 -3.74 -4.40
C ASP A 210 24.29 -3.44 -3.41
N PRO A 211 23.14 -4.13 -3.48
CA PRO A 211 22.03 -3.87 -2.58
C PRO A 211 22.38 -4.03 -1.09
N ASP A 212 23.20 -5.02 -0.72
CA ASP A 212 23.57 -5.25 0.67
C ASP A 212 24.40 -4.09 1.20
N ALA A 213 25.40 -3.64 0.46
CA ALA A 213 26.21 -2.46 0.83
C ALA A 213 25.36 -1.17 0.91
N ALA A 214 24.37 -1.01 0.01
CA ALA A 214 23.48 0.13 0.02
C ALA A 214 22.58 0.11 1.28
N PHE A 215 22.01 -1.03 1.65
CA PHE A 215 21.24 -1.19 2.88
C PHE A 215 22.10 -0.97 4.14
N ASP A 216 23.33 -1.47 4.17
CA ASP A 216 24.26 -1.24 5.28
C ASP A 216 24.58 0.25 5.46
N TYR A 217 24.70 0.98 4.35
CA TYR A 217 24.84 2.44 4.42
C TYR A 217 23.54 3.12 4.92
N MET A 218 22.38 2.74 4.39
CA MET A 218 21.10 3.34 4.78
C MET A 218 20.77 3.14 6.25
N GLN A 219 21.04 1.97 6.82
CA GLN A 219 20.75 1.70 8.23
C GLN A 219 21.51 2.64 9.19
N THR A 220 22.66 3.19 8.78
CA THR A 220 23.40 4.17 9.59
C THR A 220 22.65 5.49 9.77
N HIS A 221 21.66 5.76 8.90
CA HIS A 221 20.83 6.96 8.96
C HIS A 221 19.50 6.72 9.70
N VAL A 222 19.19 5.48 10.09
CA VAL A 222 17.98 5.13 10.82
C VAL A 222 18.28 5.12 12.33
N PRO A 223 17.56 5.89 13.17
CA PRO A 223 17.80 5.91 14.61
C PRO A 223 17.76 4.55 15.31
N LEU A 224 16.87 3.63 14.86
CA LEU A 224 16.84 2.26 15.37
C LEU A 224 18.00 1.39 14.87
N GLY A 225 18.91 1.90 14.02
CA GLY A 225 20.10 1.20 13.53
C GLY A 225 19.83 -0.02 12.66
N LYS A 226 18.67 -0.12 12.05
CA LYS A 226 18.28 -1.23 11.18
C LYS A 226 17.31 -0.81 10.09
N ILE A 227 17.34 -1.53 8.96
CA ILE A 227 16.37 -1.42 7.90
C ILE A 227 15.08 -2.17 8.29
N GLY A 228 13.92 -1.61 7.96
CA GLY A 228 12.63 -2.27 8.15
C GLY A 228 12.39 -3.38 7.13
N SER A 229 11.44 -4.24 7.47
CA SER A 229 10.94 -5.32 6.61
C SER A 229 9.51 -5.02 6.12
N PRO A 230 9.04 -5.64 5.01
CA PRO A 230 7.64 -5.56 4.60
C PRO A 230 6.66 -5.94 5.71
N ARG A 231 7.03 -6.85 6.62
CA ARG A 231 6.23 -7.30 7.75
C ARG A 231 5.96 -6.18 8.77
N ASP A 232 6.93 -5.29 8.98
CA ASP A 232 6.75 -4.15 9.88
C ASP A 232 5.66 -3.23 9.37
N ILE A 233 5.57 -3.04 8.06
CA ILE A 233 4.54 -2.22 7.41
C ILE A 233 3.19 -2.94 7.40
N ALA A 234 3.16 -4.22 7.05
CA ALA A 234 1.94 -5.04 7.03
C ALA A 234 1.26 -5.09 8.40
N ALA A 235 2.02 -5.14 9.49
CA ALA A 235 1.49 -5.07 10.85
C ALA A 235 0.78 -3.74 11.15
N GLY A 236 1.35 -2.62 10.71
CA GLY A 236 0.69 -1.30 10.81
C GLY A 236 -0.58 -1.20 9.95
N ILE A 237 -0.55 -1.79 8.75
CA ILE A 237 -1.75 -1.85 7.89
C ILE A 237 -2.83 -2.69 8.57
N LEU A 238 -2.51 -3.88 9.10
CA LEU A 238 -3.45 -4.71 9.84
C LEU A 238 -4.10 -3.94 10.99
N TYR A 239 -3.31 -3.20 11.77
CA TYR A 239 -3.86 -2.34 12.82
C TYR A 239 -4.91 -1.37 12.28
N LEU A 240 -4.59 -0.64 11.21
CA LEU A 240 -5.48 0.38 10.64
C LEU A 240 -6.76 -0.20 10.03
N VAL A 241 -6.72 -1.41 9.45
CA VAL A 241 -7.89 -1.99 8.78
C VAL A 241 -8.75 -2.85 9.70
N SER A 242 -8.22 -3.29 10.83
CA SER A 242 -8.91 -4.16 11.80
C SER A 242 -9.77 -3.38 12.81
N PRO A 243 -10.55 -4.07 13.65
CA PRO A 243 -11.27 -3.47 14.78
C PRO A 243 -10.39 -2.69 15.76
N ALA A 244 -9.09 -3.03 15.88
CA ALA A 244 -8.14 -2.29 16.70
C ALA A 244 -8.00 -0.82 16.28
N GLY A 245 -8.09 -0.54 14.97
CA GLY A 245 -8.02 0.80 14.39
C GLY A 245 -9.39 1.49 14.23
N ARG A 246 -10.48 0.98 14.79
CA ARG A 246 -11.84 1.48 14.54
C ARG A 246 -12.08 2.97 14.84
N TYR A 247 -11.24 3.58 15.65
CA TYR A 247 -11.33 5.02 16.00
C TYR A 247 -10.21 5.85 15.36
N VAL A 248 -9.54 5.32 14.34
CA VAL A 248 -8.42 5.97 13.65
C VAL A 248 -8.81 6.28 12.21
N THR A 249 -8.92 7.59 11.90
CA THR A 249 -9.15 8.09 10.54
C THR A 249 -8.41 9.42 10.35
N GLY A 250 -7.92 9.69 9.14
CA GLY A 250 -7.09 10.87 8.81
C GLY A 250 -5.69 10.84 9.43
N ALA A 251 -5.29 9.72 10.02
CA ALA A 251 -3.98 9.57 10.66
C ALA A 251 -2.87 9.30 9.64
N GLU A 252 -1.66 9.71 10.05
CA GLU A 252 -0.40 9.40 9.39
C GLU A 252 0.35 8.40 10.27
N LEU A 253 0.39 7.14 9.89
CA LEU A 253 1.13 6.12 10.62
C LEU A 253 2.54 6.00 10.06
N VAL A 254 3.51 6.61 10.75
CA VAL A 254 4.92 6.58 10.38
C VAL A 254 5.57 5.32 10.92
N ILE A 255 6.22 4.53 10.03
CA ILE A 255 6.93 3.29 10.37
C ILE A 255 8.30 3.33 9.68
N ASP A 256 9.23 4.09 10.24
CA ASP A 256 10.48 4.49 9.60
C ASP A 256 11.72 4.33 10.48
N GLY A 257 11.59 3.66 11.62
CA GLY A 257 12.69 3.50 12.57
C GLY A 257 13.16 4.80 13.21
N GLY A 258 12.34 5.86 13.18
CA GLY A 258 12.65 7.18 13.76
C GLY A 258 13.31 8.14 12.76
N TYR A 259 13.38 7.80 11.47
CA TYR A 259 14.06 8.63 10.46
C TYR A 259 13.51 10.06 10.40
N THR A 260 12.18 10.23 10.45
CA THR A 260 11.51 11.54 10.36
C THR A 260 11.30 12.24 11.70
N ALA A 261 11.72 11.65 12.81
CA ALA A 261 11.55 12.23 14.15
C ALA A 261 12.61 13.29 14.52
N ARG A 262 13.49 13.65 13.59
CA ARG A 262 14.62 14.59 13.75
C ARG A 262 14.52 15.76 12.77
#